data_190e1fd055c74c06c07a564f13f98734
#
_entry.id   190e1fd055c74c06c07a564f13f98734
#
_cell.length_a   1.000
_cell.length_b   1.000
_cell.length_c   1.000
_cell.angle_alpha   90.00
_cell.angle_beta   90.00
_cell.angle_gamma   90.00
#
_symmetry.space_group_name_H-M   'P 1'
#
loop_
_entity.id
_entity.type
_entity.pdbx_description
1 polymer ?
#
loop_
_entity_poly.entity_id
_entity_poly.type
_entity_poly.pdbx_seq_one_letter_code
_entity_poly.pdbx_strand_id
1 'polypeptide(L)'
;MKIRNAVAGDADALWAILEPVICAGETYTLPRDMNRESALAFWLSPNHEVFVAEDNGKIVGTYILRANQQGGGSHVANCGYMTAPHATGRGIARAMCAHSLERARERGFRAMQYNFVVSTNERAVHLWQSFGFAIVGRLPKAFEHPTRGFVDALVMYRQL
;
A
#
# COMPACT_ATOMS: atom_id res chain seq x y z
N MET A 1 11.49 -15.04 -4.66
CA MET A 1 10.22 -14.29 -4.46
C MET A 1 9.55 -14.05 -5.79
N LYS A 2 8.24 -14.27 -5.88
CA LYS A 2 7.41 -14.09 -7.06
C LYS A 2 6.25 -13.14 -6.72
N ILE A 3 5.93 -12.21 -7.63
CA ILE A 3 4.74 -11.36 -7.50
C ILE A 3 3.75 -11.78 -8.59
N ARG A 4 2.50 -11.98 -8.21
CA ARG A 4 1.42 -12.40 -9.11
C ARG A 4 0.09 -11.78 -8.70
N ASN A 5 -0.88 -11.80 -9.60
CA ASN A 5 -2.24 -11.41 -9.26
C ASN A 5 -2.79 -12.30 -8.11
N ALA A 6 -3.56 -11.69 -7.24
CA ALA A 6 -4.30 -12.42 -6.22
C ALA A 6 -5.43 -13.24 -6.88
N VAL A 7 -5.69 -14.41 -6.31
CA VAL A 7 -6.80 -15.28 -6.69
C VAL A 7 -7.72 -15.54 -5.50
N ALA A 8 -8.91 -16.07 -5.74
CA ALA A 8 -9.89 -16.30 -4.69
C ALA A 8 -9.35 -17.16 -3.51
N GLY A 9 -8.47 -18.11 -3.82
CA GLY A 9 -7.83 -18.98 -2.81
C GLY A 9 -6.84 -18.28 -1.89
N ASP A 10 -6.48 -17.02 -2.18
CA ASP A 10 -5.53 -16.26 -1.34
C ASP A 10 -6.19 -15.53 -0.16
N ALA A 11 -7.51 -15.59 -0.02
CA ALA A 11 -8.26 -14.81 0.97
C ALA A 11 -7.76 -14.98 2.41
N ASP A 12 -7.45 -16.21 2.84
CA ASP A 12 -6.95 -16.47 4.19
C ASP A 12 -5.56 -15.87 4.40
N ALA A 13 -4.69 -15.99 3.42
CA ALA A 13 -3.34 -15.41 3.47
C ALA A 13 -3.37 -13.89 3.43
N LEU A 14 -4.26 -13.29 2.63
CA LEU A 14 -4.49 -11.86 2.62
C LEU A 14 -4.96 -11.36 3.99
N TRP A 15 -5.97 -12.00 4.57
CA TRP A 15 -6.45 -11.63 5.91
C TRP A 15 -5.35 -11.71 6.96
N ALA A 16 -4.54 -12.74 6.92
CA ALA A 16 -3.41 -12.90 7.84
C ALA A 16 -2.37 -11.75 7.75
N ILE A 17 -2.31 -11.05 6.63
CA ILE A 17 -1.48 -9.84 6.46
C ILE A 17 -2.25 -8.58 6.84
N LEU A 18 -3.50 -8.46 6.41
CA LEU A 18 -4.32 -7.26 6.63
C LEU A 18 -4.63 -7.03 8.11
N GLU A 19 -5.06 -8.08 8.82
CA GLU A 19 -5.49 -7.98 10.22
C GLU A 19 -4.46 -7.33 11.13
N PRO A 20 -3.21 -7.81 11.23
CA PRO A 20 -2.23 -7.21 12.14
C PRO A 20 -1.85 -5.78 11.76
N VAL A 21 -1.79 -5.47 10.47
CA VAL A 21 -1.47 -4.10 10.00
C VAL A 21 -2.61 -3.14 10.32
N ILE A 22 -3.86 -3.53 10.08
CA ILE A 22 -5.05 -2.73 10.39
C ILE A 22 -5.20 -2.55 11.89
N CYS A 23 -5.08 -3.63 12.67
CA CYS A 23 -5.21 -3.61 14.13
C CYS A 23 -4.14 -2.74 14.80
N ALA A 24 -2.93 -2.74 14.29
CA ALA A 24 -1.85 -1.88 14.80
C ALA A 24 -2.19 -0.38 14.70
N GLY A 25 -2.91 0.02 13.66
CA GLY A 25 -3.38 1.42 13.50
C GLY A 25 -2.27 2.45 13.34
N GLU A 26 -1.12 2.05 12.79
CA GLU A 26 0.07 2.91 12.70
C GLU A 26 0.29 3.49 11.30
N THR A 27 -0.27 2.88 10.28
CA THR A 27 0.07 3.18 8.87
C THR A 27 -1.12 3.33 7.93
N TYR A 28 -2.31 2.85 8.31
CA TYR A 28 -3.53 2.90 7.49
C TYR A 28 -4.65 3.62 8.22
N THR A 29 -5.49 4.31 7.44
CA THR A 29 -6.68 5.03 7.94
C THR A 29 -7.93 4.17 7.98
N LEU A 30 -7.76 2.88 8.18
CA LEU A 30 -8.86 1.93 8.33
C LEU A 30 -9.24 1.77 9.81
N PRO A 31 -10.52 1.53 10.15
CA PRO A 31 -10.92 1.23 11.53
C PRO A 31 -10.12 0.04 12.07
N ARG A 32 -9.50 0.20 13.23
CA ARG A 32 -8.60 -0.83 13.82
C ARG A 32 -9.31 -2.14 14.15
N ASP A 33 -10.61 -2.09 14.37
CA ASP A 33 -11.49 -3.23 14.65
C ASP A 33 -12.20 -3.78 13.40
N MET A 34 -11.74 -3.38 12.20
CA MET A 34 -12.30 -3.85 10.95
C MET A 34 -12.27 -5.38 10.88
N ASN A 35 -13.42 -5.99 10.62
CA ASN A 35 -13.52 -7.43 10.52
C ASN A 35 -13.00 -7.97 9.16
N ARG A 36 -12.82 -9.29 9.09
CA ARG A 36 -12.31 -9.97 7.89
C ARG A 36 -13.14 -9.65 6.64
N GLU A 37 -14.46 -9.73 6.74
CA GLU A 37 -15.34 -9.51 5.59
C GLU A 37 -15.17 -8.11 5.01
N SER A 38 -15.21 -7.09 5.87
CA SER A 38 -15.05 -5.69 5.46
C SER A 38 -13.65 -5.39 4.94
N ALA A 39 -12.61 -5.95 5.56
CA ALA A 39 -11.24 -5.77 5.13
C ALA A 39 -10.98 -6.39 3.75
N LEU A 40 -11.44 -7.61 3.53
CA LEU A 40 -11.31 -8.28 2.24
C LEU A 40 -12.16 -7.60 1.16
N ALA A 41 -13.37 -7.14 1.49
CA ALA A 41 -14.22 -6.39 0.56
C ALA A 41 -13.55 -5.08 0.11
N PHE A 42 -12.89 -4.38 1.03
CA PHE A 42 -12.10 -3.18 0.70
C PHE A 42 -10.87 -3.52 -0.15
N TRP A 43 -10.04 -4.47 0.29
CA TRP A 43 -8.79 -4.80 -0.39
C TRP A 43 -9.01 -5.37 -1.79
N LEU A 44 -9.99 -6.26 -1.92
CA LEU A 44 -10.39 -6.92 -3.17
C LEU A 44 -11.49 -6.18 -3.93
N SER A 45 -11.68 -4.88 -3.68
CA SER A 45 -12.65 -4.05 -4.39
C SER A 45 -12.49 -4.20 -5.92
N PRO A 46 -13.60 -4.19 -6.70
CA PRO A 46 -13.54 -4.30 -8.16
C PRO A 46 -12.66 -3.25 -8.85
N ASN A 47 -12.46 -2.10 -8.21
CA ASN A 47 -11.61 -1.03 -8.72
C ASN A 47 -10.11 -1.26 -8.44
N HIS A 48 -9.77 -2.27 -7.67
CA HIS A 48 -8.39 -2.62 -7.31
C HIS A 48 -7.88 -3.75 -8.18
N GLU A 49 -6.69 -3.57 -8.74
CA GLU A 49 -5.88 -4.67 -9.23
C GLU A 49 -4.99 -5.12 -8.06
N VAL A 50 -5.17 -6.35 -7.62
CA VAL A 50 -4.55 -6.85 -6.38
C VAL A 50 -3.46 -7.86 -6.71
N PHE A 51 -2.30 -7.67 -6.08
CA PHE A 51 -1.14 -8.55 -6.22
C PHE A 51 -0.71 -9.10 -4.87
N VAL A 52 -0.12 -10.28 -4.90
CA VAL A 52 0.52 -10.93 -3.75
C VAL A 52 1.99 -11.18 -4.05
N ALA A 53 2.83 -10.99 -3.03
CA ALA A 53 4.23 -11.36 -3.04
C ALA A 53 4.38 -12.71 -2.34
N GLU A 54 4.85 -13.72 -3.08
CA GLU A 54 5.03 -15.09 -2.62
C GLU A 54 6.52 -15.40 -2.48
N ASP A 55 6.91 -15.90 -1.34
CA ASP A 55 8.26 -16.33 -1.03
C ASP A 55 8.24 -17.74 -0.43
N ASN A 56 8.95 -18.67 -1.05
CA ASN A 56 8.98 -20.10 -0.66
C ASN A 56 7.56 -20.69 -0.48
N GLY A 57 6.64 -20.38 -1.40
CA GLY A 57 5.27 -20.90 -1.38
C GLY A 57 4.34 -20.25 -0.34
N LYS A 58 4.79 -19.20 0.34
CA LYS A 58 3.99 -18.45 1.31
C LYS A 58 3.79 -17.01 0.85
N ILE A 59 2.57 -16.50 1.00
CA ILE A 59 2.28 -15.09 0.73
C ILE A 59 2.79 -14.27 1.91
N VAL A 60 3.69 -13.33 1.62
CA VAL A 60 4.39 -12.51 2.61
C VAL A 60 4.13 -11.00 2.43
N GLY A 61 3.42 -10.62 1.39
CA GLY A 61 3.05 -9.24 1.11
C GLY A 61 1.92 -9.15 0.10
N THR A 62 1.29 -8.00 0.04
CA THR A 62 0.24 -7.70 -0.92
C THR A 62 0.23 -6.21 -1.23
N TYR A 63 -0.19 -5.87 -2.44
CA TYR A 63 -0.46 -4.48 -2.81
C TYR A 63 -1.67 -4.37 -3.74
N ILE A 64 -2.26 -3.19 -3.73
CA ILE A 64 -3.35 -2.79 -4.63
C ILE A 64 -2.86 -1.69 -5.56
N LEU A 65 -3.33 -1.73 -6.80
CA LEU A 65 -3.12 -0.68 -7.81
C LEU A 65 -4.47 -0.23 -8.34
N ARG A 66 -4.67 1.07 -8.42
CA ARG A 66 -5.90 1.68 -8.95
C ARG A 66 -5.63 3.06 -9.55
N ALA A 67 -6.57 3.58 -10.33
CA ALA A 67 -6.58 5.00 -10.63
C ALA A 67 -6.87 5.80 -9.35
N ASN A 68 -6.09 6.87 -9.11
CA ASN A 68 -6.26 7.70 -7.92
C ASN A 68 -7.55 8.51 -7.98
N GLN A 69 -7.88 9.04 -9.16
CA GLN A 69 -9.06 9.83 -9.43
C GLN A 69 -9.75 9.36 -10.72
N GLN A 70 -10.94 9.86 -10.96
CA GLN A 70 -11.70 9.61 -12.18
C GLN A 70 -11.50 10.75 -13.22
N GLY A 71 -12.02 10.56 -14.42
CA GLY A 71 -12.03 11.58 -15.46
C GLY A 71 -10.65 12.12 -15.76
N GLY A 72 -10.47 13.43 -15.69
CA GLY A 72 -9.21 14.10 -15.97
C GLY A 72 -8.04 13.75 -15.06
N GLY A 73 -8.28 13.06 -13.95
CA GLY A 73 -7.26 12.57 -13.03
C GLY A 73 -6.95 11.07 -13.16
N SER A 74 -7.60 10.35 -14.08
CA SER A 74 -7.52 8.88 -14.18
C SER A 74 -6.15 8.34 -14.66
N HIS A 75 -5.28 9.21 -15.15
CA HIS A 75 -3.92 8.87 -15.59
C HIS A 75 -2.91 8.79 -14.43
N VAL A 76 -3.31 9.13 -13.22
CA VAL A 76 -2.49 9.01 -12.01
C VAL A 76 -2.89 7.78 -11.24
N ALA A 77 -1.94 6.88 -10.98
CA ALA A 77 -2.15 5.68 -10.17
C ALA A 77 -2.01 5.97 -8.68
N ASN A 78 -2.63 5.12 -7.88
CA ASN A 78 -2.41 5.02 -6.44
C ASN A 78 -2.16 3.56 -6.08
N CYS A 79 -1.30 3.31 -5.12
CA CYS A 79 -1.04 1.99 -4.55
C CYS A 79 -1.14 2.02 -3.03
N GLY A 80 -1.51 0.88 -2.45
CA GLY A 80 -1.35 0.59 -1.04
C GLY A 80 -0.62 -0.73 -0.89
N TYR A 81 0.31 -0.81 0.08
CA TYR A 81 1.16 -1.99 0.29
C TYR A 81 1.06 -2.46 1.74
N MET A 82 1.01 -3.76 1.93
CA MET A 82 1.14 -4.37 3.25
C MET A 82 2.09 -5.56 3.20
N THR A 83 2.98 -5.63 4.19
CA THR A 83 3.92 -6.75 4.36
C THR A 83 3.57 -7.50 5.63
N ALA A 84 3.63 -8.82 5.59
CA ALA A 84 3.43 -9.65 6.77
C ALA A 84 4.44 -9.24 7.86
N PRO A 85 4.02 -9.08 9.13
CA PRO A 85 4.92 -8.61 10.19
C PRO A 85 6.20 -9.44 10.34
N HIS A 86 6.11 -10.76 10.18
CA HIS A 86 7.25 -11.67 10.25
C HIS A 86 8.21 -11.59 9.04
N ALA A 87 7.81 -10.92 7.97
CA ALA A 87 8.60 -10.77 6.75
C ALA A 87 9.15 -9.34 6.56
N THR A 88 8.92 -8.46 7.52
CA THR A 88 9.42 -7.09 7.50
C THR A 88 10.95 -7.06 7.46
N GLY A 89 11.53 -6.12 6.70
CA GLY A 89 12.99 -5.97 6.57
C GLY A 89 13.65 -6.91 5.55
N ARG A 90 12.87 -7.75 4.86
CA ARG A 90 13.37 -8.72 3.87
C ARG A 90 13.29 -8.22 2.41
N GLY A 91 13.06 -6.93 2.20
CA GLY A 91 12.96 -6.35 0.86
C GLY A 91 11.63 -6.56 0.15
N ILE A 92 10.60 -7.09 0.83
CA ILE A 92 9.29 -7.37 0.24
C ILE A 92 8.63 -6.09 -0.29
N ALA A 93 8.58 -5.05 0.53
CA ALA A 93 7.99 -3.76 0.13
C ALA A 93 8.73 -3.13 -1.06
N ARG A 94 10.07 -3.25 -1.10
CA ARG A 94 10.88 -2.78 -2.23
C ARG A 94 10.52 -3.50 -3.52
N ALA A 95 10.39 -4.82 -3.47
CA ALA A 95 10.04 -5.62 -4.63
C ALA A 95 8.62 -5.32 -5.12
N MET A 96 7.66 -5.19 -4.19
CA MET A 96 6.29 -4.81 -4.54
C MET A 96 6.23 -3.41 -5.19
N CYS A 97 6.98 -2.45 -4.64
CA CYS A 97 7.05 -1.11 -5.23
C CYS A 97 7.62 -1.14 -6.64
N ALA A 98 8.74 -1.81 -6.87
CA ALA A 98 9.33 -1.95 -8.20
C ALA A 98 8.31 -2.54 -9.20
N HIS A 99 7.67 -3.65 -8.84
CA HIS A 99 6.67 -4.31 -9.66
C HIS A 99 5.45 -3.40 -9.95
N SER A 100 4.99 -2.67 -8.95
CA SER A 100 3.83 -1.78 -9.12
C SER A 100 4.10 -0.60 -10.06
N LEU A 101 5.34 -0.08 -10.07
CA LEU A 101 5.74 0.98 -11.00
C LEU A 101 5.78 0.47 -12.45
N GLU A 102 6.29 -0.73 -12.68
CA GLU A 102 6.27 -1.36 -14.00
C GLU A 102 4.84 -1.65 -14.43
N ARG A 103 4.04 -2.24 -13.53
CA ARG A 103 2.62 -2.52 -13.82
C ARG A 103 1.82 -1.27 -14.14
N ALA A 104 2.07 -0.18 -13.41
CA ALA A 104 1.42 1.10 -13.67
C ALA A 104 1.75 1.63 -15.08
N ARG A 105 3.01 1.52 -15.51
CA ARG A 105 3.42 1.88 -16.88
C ARG A 105 2.73 1.02 -17.93
N GLU A 106 2.70 -0.29 -17.75
CA GLU A 106 1.99 -1.22 -18.64
C GLU A 106 0.52 -0.88 -18.79
N ARG A 107 -0.11 -0.41 -17.71
CA ARG A 107 -1.51 0.04 -17.70
C ARG A 107 -1.70 1.44 -18.31
N GLY A 108 -0.64 2.11 -18.69
CA GLY A 108 -0.69 3.44 -19.31
C GLY A 108 -0.80 4.61 -18.32
N PHE A 109 -0.60 4.37 -17.02
CA PHE A 109 -0.53 5.47 -16.04
C PHE A 109 0.72 6.33 -16.29
N ARG A 110 0.59 7.64 -16.08
CA ARG A 110 1.65 8.63 -16.28
C ARG A 110 2.34 9.08 -15.01
N ALA A 111 1.71 8.84 -13.88
CA ALA A 111 2.24 9.20 -12.57
C ALA A 111 1.67 8.26 -11.51
N MET A 112 2.31 8.26 -10.34
CA MET A 112 1.82 7.57 -9.16
C MET A 112 1.83 8.52 -7.97
N GLN A 113 0.74 8.52 -7.22
CA GLN A 113 0.56 9.34 -6.03
C GLN A 113 0.19 8.48 -4.84
N TYR A 114 0.90 8.69 -3.73
CA TYR A 114 0.52 8.18 -2.41
C TYR A 114 -0.16 9.31 -1.64
N ASN A 115 -1.43 9.12 -1.30
CA ASN A 115 -2.29 10.19 -0.77
C ASN A 115 -2.03 10.48 0.70
N PHE A 116 -1.55 9.49 1.44
CA PHE A 116 -1.53 9.56 2.89
C PHE A 116 -0.44 8.66 3.46
N VAL A 117 0.79 9.14 3.46
CA VAL A 117 1.93 8.43 4.05
C VAL A 117 2.14 8.98 5.44
N VAL A 118 1.86 8.19 6.46
CA VAL A 118 2.02 8.61 7.86
C VAL A 118 3.48 8.93 8.13
N SER A 119 3.77 10.14 8.63
CA SER A 119 5.14 10.67 8.77
C SER A 119 6.02 9.84 9.71
N THR A 120 5.42 9.15 10.68
CA THR A 120 6.12 8.24 11.59
C THR A 120 6.57 6.93 10.94
N ASN A 121 6.05 6.60 9.76
CA ASN A 121 6.49 5.46 8.96
C ASN A 121 7.74 5.84 8.14
N GLU A 122 8.81 6.18 8.83
CA GLU A 122 10.05 6.70 8.23
C GLU A 122 10.67 5.72 7.23
N ARG A 123 10.57 4.41 7.50
CA ARG A 123 11.09 3.38 6.60
C ARG A 123 10.37 3.41 5.25
N ALA A 124 9.07 3.57 5.26
CA ALA A 124 8.28 3.71 4.03
C ALA A 124 8.63 5.00 3.29
N VAL A 125 8.71 6.13 3.99
CA VAL A 125 9.08 7.43 3.39
C VAL A 125 10.44 7.32 2.69
N HIS A 126 11.47 6.80 3.36
CA HIS A 126 12.79 6.61 2.76
C HIS A 126 12.75 5.64 1.56
N LEU A 127 11.98 4.57 1.67
CA LEU A 127 11.81 3.61 0.57
C LEU A 127 11.20 4.29 -0.66
N TRP A 128 10.11 5.03 -0.48
CA TRP A 128 9.45 5.73 -1.58
C TRP A 128 10.36 6.80 -2.20
N GLN A 129 11.08 7.55 -1.39
CA GLN A 129 12.08 8.50 -1.88
C GLN A 129 13.19 7.81 -2.69
N SER A 130 13.62 6.62 -2.29
CA SER A 130 14.61 5.85 -3.05
C SER A 130 14.11 5.40 -4.42
N PHE A 131 12.80 5.37 -4.62
CA PHE A 131 12.14 5.14 -5.91
C PHE A 131 11.79 6.43 -6.66
N GLY A 132 12.28 7.58 -6.20
CA GLY A 132 12.09 8.87 -6.86
C GLY A 132 10.77 9.57 -6.54
N PHE A 133 10.04 9.15 -5.52
CA PHE A 133 8.88 9.90 -5.03
C PHE A 133 9.33 11.15 -4.28
N ALA A 134 8.76 12.30 -4.64
CA ALA A 134 8.93 13.54 -3.91
C ALA A 134 7.78 13.75 -2.92
N ILE A 135 8.07 14.34 -1.78
CA ILE A 135 7.04 14.84 -0.87
C ILE A 135 6.51 16.13 -1.47
N VAL A 136 5.28 16.12 -1.97
CA VAL A 136 4.65 17.29 -2.64
C VAL A 136 3.67 18.01 -1.74
N GLY A 137 3.34 17.45 -0.60
CA GLY A 137 2.44 18.06 0.37
C GLY A 137 2.56 17.41 1.75
N ARG A 138 2.21 18.18 2.76
CA ARG A 138 2.16 17.77 4.16
C ARG A 138 0.80 18.15 4.73
N LEU A 139 0.13 17.19 5.35
CA LEU A 139 -1.15 17.37 6.03
C LEU A 139 -0.85 17.42 7.54
N PRO A 140 -0.87 18.62 8.15
CA PRO A 140 -0.47 18.76 9.54
C PRO A 140 -1.43 18.03 10.48
N LYS A 141 -0.88 17.17 11.35
CA LYS A 141 -1.64 16.44 12.40
C LYS A 141 -2.87 15.69 11.88
N ALA A 142 -2.78 15.17 10.66
CA ALA A 142 -3.91 14.54 9.99
C ALA A 142 -4.15 13.08 10.39
N PHE A 143 -3.23 12.48 11.15
CA PHE A 143 -3.31 11.09 11.58
C PHE A 143 -3.12 10.96 13.08
N GLU A 144 -4.04 10.28 13.77
CA GLU A 144 -3.92 9.95 15.19
C GLU A 144 -3.18 8.63 15.34
N HIS A 145 -1.90 8.73 15.72
CA HIS A 145 -1.08 7.56 15.96
C HIS A 145 -1.41 6.95 17.33
N PRO A 146 -1.47 5.62 17.47
CA PRO A 146 -1.88 4.96 18.73
C PRO A 146 -1.05 5.33 19.96
N THR A 147 0.23 5.71 19.78
CA THR A 147 1.15 5.99 20.87
C THR A 147 1.85 7.34 20.77
N ARG A 148 1.73 8.05 19.64
CA ARG A 148 2.46 9.32 19.37
C ARG A 148 1.56 10.54 19.23
N GLY A 149 0.25 10.37 19.46
CA GLY A 149 -0.71 11.44 19.26
C GLY A 149 -0.93 11.81 17.79
N PHE A 150 -1.33 13.05 17.54
CA PHE A 150 -1.58 13.53 16.18
C PHE A 150 -0.27 13.83 15.45
N VAL A 151 -0.05 13.13 14.35
CA VAL A 151 1.15 13.24 13.51
C VAL A 151 0.78 13.66 12.09
N ASP A 152 1.75 14.14 11.33
CA ASP A 152 1.53 14.56 9.96
C ASP A 152 1.36 13.36 9.03
N ALA A 153 0.63 13.57 7.93
CA ALA A 153 0.60 12.69 6.78
C ALA A 153 1.22 13.39 5.58
N LEU A 154 1.92 12.62 4.74
CA LEU A 154 2.62 13.13 3.58
C LEU A 154 1.90 12.71 2.31
N VAL A 155 1.82 13.62 1.33
CA VAL A 155 1.45 13.31 -0.05
C VAL A 155 2.73 13.17 -0.85
N MET A 156 2.91 12.02 -1.49
CA MET A 156 4.12 11.72 -2.26
C MET A 156 3.74 11.43 -3.71
N TYR A 157 4.58 11.88 -4.65
CA TYR A 157 4.26 11.88 -6.07
C TYR A 157 5.48 11.56 -6.92
N ARG A 158 5.27 10.79 -8.00
CA ARG A 158 6.31 10.47 -8.97
C ARG A 158 5.72 10.42 -10.38
N GLN A 159 6.43 11.01 -11.36
CA GLN A 159 6.20 10.75 -12.78
C GLN A 159 6.70 9.33 -13.13
N LEU A 160 5.99 8.64 -14.02
CA LEU A 160 6.34 7.29 -14.46
C LEU A 160 7.10 7.25 -15.78
#